data_e5669bac0587651c1f975b565dbac822
#
_entry.id   e5669bac0587651c1f975b565dbac822
#
_cell.length_a   1.000
_cell.length_b   1.000
_cell.length_c   1.000
_cell.angle_alpha   90.00
_cell.angle_beta   90.00
_cell.angle_gamma   90.00
#
_symmetry.space_group_name_H-M   'P 1'
#
loop_
_entity.id
_entity.type
_entity.pdbx_description
1 polymer ?
#
loop_
_entity_poly.entity_id
_entity_poly.type
_entity_poly.pdbx_seq_one_letter_code
_entity_poly.pdbx_strand_id
1 'polypeptide(L)'
;WKLGAVLSPYHHTNRVPVNDPEFPIRLPVVPQEYQIYPIEKVPIEYGAFLEYSHNDGDIRFSGFNGYDRIFNLSGVNVFFKDSSLTGTPVPDIVYGYRKTIMIGMGGTLLFKDLILRGDYALFQTRDQNGSIKRINPDPIDGPNFNYLEFEFPLEEEVDYYQMTLQFEYGLPWDITIIGQYFSYDILKYKSGELPIEEDIDIPNLDLSADEINP
;
A
#
# COMPACT_ATOMS: atom_id res chain seq x y z
N TRP A 1 -20.19 26.15 5.65
CA TRP A 1 -18.90 25.63 5.27
C TRP A 1 -18.12 25.18 6.48
N LYS A 2 -17.45 24.04 6.35
CA LYS A 2 -16.48 23.55 7.33
C LYS A 2 -15.16 23.28 6.62
N LEU A 3 -14.06 23.66 7.27
CA LEU A 3 -12.69 23.35 6.84
C LEU A 3 -12.02 22.58 7.95
N GLY A 4 -11.40 21.47 7.62
CA GLY A 4 -10.59 20.69 8.56
C GLY A 4 -9.24 20.34 7.93
N ALA A 5 -8.24 20.24 8.78
CA ALA A 5 -6.90 19.80 8.40
C ALA A 5 -6.31 18.90 9.48
N VAL A 6 -5.46 18.00 9.06
CA VAL A 6 -4.69 17.11 9.93
C VAL A 6 -3.23 17.14 9.50
N LEU A 7 -2.33 17.14 10.48
CA LEU A 7 -0.90 17.02 10.29
C LEU A 7 -0.39 15.95 11.26
N SER A 8 0.32 14.98 10.76
CA SER A 8 1.00 13.97 11.57
C SER A 8 2.49 13.98 11.26
N PRO A 9 3.37 14.20 12.25
CA PRO A 9 4.81 14.07 12.08
C PRO A 9 5.29 12.62 12.19
N TYR A 10 4.37 11.67 12.38
CA TYR A 10 4.67 10.26 12.55
C TYR A 10 3.81 9.42 11.61
N HIS A 11 4.44 8.40 11.04
CA HIS A 11 3.73 7.35 10.33
C HIS A 11 3.29 6.27 11.32
N HIS A 12 1.99 6.01 11.38
CA HIS A 12 1.42 4.94 12.18
C HIS A 12 0.94 3.82 11.24
N THR A 13 1.59 2.67 11.35
CA THR A 13 1.22 1.49 10.58
C THR A 13 -0.05 0.86 11.11
N ASN A 14 -0.83 0.21 10.26
CA ASN A 14 -1.92 -0.63 10.71
C ASN A 14 -1.35 -1.84 11.44
N ARG A 15 -1.96 -2.16 12.59
CA ARG A 15 -1.70 -3.42 13.24
C ARG A 15 -2.41 -4.52 12.45
N VAL A 16 -1.65 -5.29 11.71
CA VAL A 16 -2.18 -6.49 11.06
C VAL A 16 -2.27 -7.58 12.13
N PRO A 17 -3.44 -8.15 12.41
CA PRO A 17 -3.60 -9.20 13.41
C PRO A 17 -3.05 -10.52 12.88
N VAL A 18 -1.73 -10.62 12.81
CA VAL A 18 -1.04 -11.84 12.39
C VAL A 18 -1.05 -12.82 13.55
N ASN A 19 -1.47 -14.04 13.29
CA ASN A 19 -1.60 -15.11 14.30
C ASN A 19 -2.63 -14.85 15.42
N ASP A 20 -3.57 -13.94 15.21
CA ASP A 20 -4.69 -13.79 16.13
C ASP A 20 -5.72 -14.89 15.86
N PRO A 21 -6.05 -15.75 16.86
CA PRO A 21 -7.00 -16.85 16.67
C PRO A 21 -8.43 -16.35 16.37
N GLU A 22 -8.77 -15.10 16.74
CA GLU A 22 -10.08 -14.51 16.46
C GLU A 22 -10.15 -13.92 15.05
N PHE A 23 -9.00 -13.56 14.46
CA PHE A 23 -8.87 -13.03 13.11
C PHE A 23 -7.83 -13.83 12.33
N PRO A 24 -8.17 -15.00 11.82
CA PRO A 24 -7.22 -15.86 11.11
C PRO A 24 -6.93 -15.35 9.68
N ILE A 25 -6.52 -14.10 9.55
CA ILE A 25 -5.96 -13.60 8.29
C ILE A 25 -4.56 -14.21 8.18
N ARG A 26 -4.46 -15.24 7.37
CA ARG A 26 -3.17 -15.80 7.00
C ARG A 26 -2.60 -14.93 5.89
N LEU A 27 -1.69 -14.04 6.25
CA LEU A 27 -0.83 -13.43 5.22
C LEU A 27 0.08 -14.54 4.68
N PRO A 28 0.23 -14.64 3.36
CA PRO A 28 1.11 -15.64 2.74
C PRO A 28 2.56 -15.45 3.22
N VAL A 29 2.95 -14.23 3.50
CA VAL A 29 4.27 -13.88 4.05
C VAL A 29 4.09 -12.85 5.15
N VAL A 30 4.71 -13.11 6.31
CA VAL A 30 4.83 -12.14 7.41
C VAL A 30 6.26 -11.63 7.41
N PRO A 31 6.50 -10.40 6.93
CA PRO A 31 7.86 -9.87 6.92
C PRO A 31 8.38 -9.69 8.35
N GLN A 32 9.64 -9.98 8.52
CA GLN A 32 10.36 -9.64 9.74
C GLN A 32 10.60 -8.12 9.78
N GLU A 33 10.73 -7.55 10.98
CA GLU A 33 10.90 -6.09 11.14
C GLU A 33 12.09 -5.55 10.31
N TYR A 34 13.18 -6.29 10.22
CA TYR A 34 14.36 -5.90 9.44
C TYR A 34 14.14 -5.92 7.93
N GLN A 35 13.13 -6.64 7.43
CA GLN A 35 12.78 -6.69 6.00
C GLN A 35 11.98 -5.47 5.56
N ILE A 36 11.46 -4.69 6.50
CA ILE A 36 10.71 -3.48 6.19
C ILE A 36 11.68 -2.32 6.04
N TYR A 37 11.73 -1.74 4.84
CA TYR A 37 12.56 -0.57 4.58
C TYR A 37 12.05 0.63 5.39
N PRO A 38 12.92 1.32 6.13
CA PRO A 38 12.50 2.43 6.97
C PRO A 38 12.00 3.59 6.11
N ILE A 39 10.89 4.17 6.52
CA ILE A 39 10.43 5.46 5.99
C ILE A 39 11.44 6.55 6.39
N GLU A 40 11.47 7.65 5.62
CA GLU A 40 12.27 8.83 5.95
C GLU A 40 12.16 9.21 7.43
N LYS A 41 13.23 9.78 8.00
CA LYS A 41 13.35 10.06 9.44
C LYS A 41 12.19 10.86 10.04
N VAL A 42 11.49 11.67 9.25
CA VAL A 42 10.32 12.44 9.67
C VAL A 42 9.28 12.38 8.56
N PRO A 43 8.46 11.33 8.51
CA PRO A 43 7.39 11.22 7.53
C PRO A 43 6.27 12.19 7.89
N ILE A 44 6.26 13.36 7.28
CA ILE A 44 5.16 14.30 7.47
C ILE A 44 3.99 13.86 6.61
N GLU A 45 2.89 13.52 7.27
CA GLU A 45 1.62 13.22 6.62
C GLU A 45 0.64 14.34 6.88
N TYR A 46 -0.12 14.73 5.87
CA TYR A 46 -1.09 15.79 6.01
C TYR A 46 -2.32 15.53 5.15
N GLY A 47 -3.43 16.06 5.62
CA GLY A 47 -4.68 16.03 4.89
C GLY A 47 -5.55 17.23 5.22
N ALA A 48 -6.47 17.52 4.34
CA ALA A 48 -7.46 18.56 4.53
C ALA A 48 -8.79 18.17 3.88
N PHE A 49 -9.86 18.79 4.37
CA PHE A 49 -11.15 18.70 3.73
C PHE A 49 -11.90 20.04 3.77
N LEU A 50 -12.74 20.22 2.77
CA LEU A 50 -13.71 21.30 2.69
C LEU A 50 -15.10 20.70 2.54
N GLU A 51 -16.02 21.06 3.41
CA GLU A 51 -17.40 20.58 3.40
C GLU A 51 -18.37 21.76 3.28
N TYR A 52 -19.34 21.61 2.41
CA TYR A 52 -20.47 22.49 2.27
C TYR A 52 -21.76 21.72 2.61
N SER A 53 -22.48 22.17 3.64
CA SER A 53 -23.74 21.60 4.05
C SER A 53 -24.87 22.58 3.72
N HIS A 54 -25.96 22.05 3.24
CA HIS A 54 -27.22 22.76 2.98
C HIS A 54 -28.39 21.95 3.54
N ASN A 55 -29.62 22.46 3.39
CA ASN A 55 -30.78 21.81 4.00
C ASN A 55 -31.05 20.39 3.49
N ASP A 56 -30.73 20.15 2.23
CA ASP A 56 -31.03 18.89 1.53
C ASP A 56 -29.79 17.99 1.37
N GLY A 57 -28.71 18.28 2.12
CA GLY A 57 -27.55 17.41 2.08
C GLY A 57 -26.20 18.14 2.30
N ASP A 58 -25.15 17.45 1.93
CA ASP A 58 -23.78 17.95 2.04
C ASP A 58 -22.93 17.49 0.86
N ILE A 59 -21.84 18.21 0.63
CA ILE A 59 -20.79 17.82 -0.30
C ILE A 59 -19.42 18.10 0.36
N ARG A 60 -18.51 17.15 0.26
CA ARG A 60 -17.16 17.22 0.84
C ARG A 60 -16.12 16.97 -0.23
N PHE A 61 -15.07 17.76 -0.22
CA PHE A 61 -13.83 17.53 -0.94
C PHE A 61 -12.72 17.26 0.07
N SER A 62 -11.87 16.29 -0.21
CA SER A 62 -10.78 15.90 0.68
C SER A 62 -9.51 15.62 -0.09
N GLY A 63 -8.38 15.83 0.56
CA GLY A 63 -7.07 15.49 0.06
C GLY A 63 -6.19 14.97 1.17
N PHE A 64 -5.32 14.02 0.84
CA PHE A 64 -4.36 13.42 1.75
C PHE A 64 -3.04 13.19 1.04
N ASN A 65 -1.94 13.39 1.76
CA ASN A 65 -0.60 13.04 1.33
C ASN A 65 0.10 12.38 2.53
N GLY A 66 0.56 11.17 2.35
CA GLY A 66 1.19 10.39 3.41
C GLY A 66 1.73 9.07 2.87
N TYR A 67 1.63 8.05 3.69
CA TYR A 67 2.10 6.71 3.36
C TYR A 67 1.00 5.67 3.58
N ASP A 68 1.06 4.58 2.85
CA ASP A 68 0.19 3.43 3.07
C ASP A 68 0.38 2.90 4.49
N ARG A 69 -0.69 2.42 5.06
CA ARG A 69 -0.67 1.84 6.42
C ARG A 69 -0.27 0.37 6.44
N ILE A 70 -0.22 -0.24 5.27
CA ILE A 70 0.20 -1.63 5.06
C ILE A 70 1.45 -1.61 4.20
N PHE A 71 2.43 -2.43 4.54
CA PHE A 71 3.64 -2.59 3.76
C PHE A 71 3.35 -3.34 2.44
N ASN A 72 4.15 -3.05 1.42
CA ASN A 72 4.11 -3.69 0.11
C ASN A 72 5.50 -4.21 -0.26
N LEU A 73 5.58 -5.14 -1.18
CA LEU A 73 6.85 -5.57 -1.76
C LEU A 73 7.49 -4.38 -2.50
N SER A 74 8.72 -4.03 -2.15
CA SER A 74 9.47 -2.93 -2.76
C SER A 74 10.64 -3.39 -3.63
N GLY A 75 11.05 -4.65 -3.50
CA GLY A 75 12.11 -5.24 -4.31
C GLY A 75 12.85 -6.38 -3.63
N VAL A 76 13.93 -6.81 -4.28
CA VAL A 76 14.79 -7.91 -3.81
C VAL A 76 16.25 -7.48 -3.88
N ASN A 77 16.99 -7.73 -2.81
CA ASN A 77 18.45 -7.65 -2.77
C ASN A 77 19.04 -9.06 -2.84
N VAL A 78 20.13 -9.22 -3.55
CA VAL A 78 20.87 -10.48 -3.64
C VAL A 78 22.25 -10.30 -3.02
N PHE A 79 22.56 -11.10 -2.00
CA PHE A 79 23.80 -11.07 -1.26
C PHE A 79 24.61 -12.32 -1.49
N PHE A 80 25.92 -12.17 -1.48
CA PHE A 80 26.87 -13.27 -1.46
C PHE A 80 27.63 -13.31 -0.12
N LYS A 81 27.94 -14.52 0.35
CA LYS A 81 28.65 -14.70 1.64
C LYS A 81 30.13 -14.38 1.58
N ASP A 82 30.70 -14.36 0.39
CA ASP A 82 32.12 -14.06 0.17
C ASP A 82 32.32 -13.10 -1.00
N SER A 83 33.51 -12.49 -1.03
CA SER A 83 33.92 -11.56 -2.07
C SER A 83 34.27 -12.24 -3.40
N SER A 84 34.29 -13.55 -3.46
CA SER A 84 34.61 -14.31 -4.67
C SER A 84 33.40 -14.59 -5.56
N LEU A 85 32.19 -14.26 -5.07
CA LEU A 85 30.91 -14.48 -5.76
C LEU A 85 30.67 -15.95 -6.15
N THR A 86 31.39 -16.86 -5.53
CA THR A 86 31.30 -18.31 -5.80
C THR A 86 30.34 -19.01 -4.83
N GLY A 87 29.89 -18.28 -3.80
CA GLY A 87 28.94 -18.79 -2.81
C GLY A 87 27.51 -18.84 -3.36
N THR A 88 26.63 -19.55 -2.65
CA THR A 88 25.21 -19.54 -2.96
C THR A 88 24.65 -18.14 -2.68
N PRO A 89 23.99 -17.49 -3.67
CA PRO A 89 23.34 -16.21 -3.44
C PRO A 89 22.20 -16.36 -2.44
N VAL A 90 22.00 -15.34 -1.63
CA VAL A 90 20.91 -15.28 -0.65
C VAL A 90 20.00 -14.12 -1.00
N PRO A 91 18.75 -14.39 -1.38
CA PRO A 91 17.79 -13.33 -1.63
C PRO A 91 17.31 -12.70 -0.32
N ASP A 92 17.20 -11.39 -0.31
CA ASP A 92 16.63 -10.62 0.78
C ASP A 92 15.44 -9.80 0.25
N ILE A 93 14.25 -10.22 0.58
CA ILE A 93 13.01 -9.57 0.16
C ILE A 93 12.84 -8.29 0.97
N VAL A 94 12.63 -7.18 0.28
CA VAL A 94 12.47 -5.87 0.91
C VAL A 94 11.03 -5.39 0.76
N TYR A 95 10.43 -5.07 1.89
CA TYR A 95 9.11 -4.47 1.96
C TYR A 95 9.22 -2.99 2.31
N GLY A 96 8.25 -2.20 1.88
CA GLY A 96 8.21 -0.77 2.19
C GLY A 96 6.78 -0.23 2.28
N TYR A 97 6.66 0.99 2.75
CA TYR A 97 5.39 1.71 2.76
C TYR A 97 5.38 2.68 1.58
N ARG A 98 4.41 2.53 0.71
CA ARG A 98 4.27 3.40 -0.47
C ARG A 98 3.81 4.78 -0.08
N LYS A 99 4.37 5.78 -0.74
CA LYS A 99 3.87 7.13 -0.64
C LYS A 99 2.52 7.22 -1.36
N THR A 100 1.51 7.73 -0.67
CA THR A 100 0.14 7.78 -1.15
C THR A 100 -0.39 9.20 -1.16
N ILE A 101 -0.91 9.60 -2.32
CA ILE A 101 -1.67 10.84 -2.49
C ILE A 101 -3.12 10.41 -2.78
N MET A 102 -4.07 11.04 -2.11
CA MET A 102 -5.49 10.82 -2.35
C MET A 102 -6.19 12.17 -2.54
N ILE A 103 -7.08 12.21 -3.54
CA ILE A 103 -8.04 13.30 -3.73
C ILE A 103 -9.42 12.64 -3.80
N GLY A 104 -10.33 13.12 -2.99
CA GLY A 104 -11.66 12.55 -2.89
C GLY A 104 -12.77 13.59 -2.84
N MET A 105 -13.92 13.16 -3.27
CA MET A 105 -15.18 13.87 -3.08
C MET A 105 -16.25 12.91 -2.60
N GLY A 106 -17.12 13.40 -1.75
CA GLY A 106 -18.26 12.63 -1.26
C GLY A 106 -19.38 13.54 -0.86
N GLY A 107 -20.56 12.97 -0.61
CA GLY A 107 -21.68 13.75 -0.17
C GLY A 107 -22.94 12.92 0.02
N THR A 108 -23.92 13.59 0.60
CA THR A 108 -25.25 13.08 0.87
C THR A 108 -26.27 14.01 0.28
N LEU A 109 -27.27 13.47 -0.38
CA LEU A 109 -28.45 14.20 -0.85
C LEU A 109 -29.71 13.60 -0.20
N LEU A 110 -30.54 14.46 0.34
CA LEU A 110 -31.82 14.11 0.95
C LEU A 110 -32.93 14.60 0.04
N PHE A 111 -33.72 13.70 -0.47
CA PHE A 111 -34.84 14.05 -1.32
C PHE A 111 -36.11 13.31 -0.87
N LYS A 112 -36.90 13.95 -0.01
CA LYS A 112 -38.05 13.35 0.66
C LYS A 112 -37.69 12.06 1.38
N ASP A 113 -38.22 10.94 0.88
CA ASP A 113 -38.01 9.60 1.45
C ASP A 113 -36.77 8.90 0.86
N LEU A 114 -36.02 9.59 -0.02
CA LEU A 114 -34.81 9.08 -0.65
C LEU A 114 -33.56 9.74 -0.07
N ILE A 115 -32.62 8.92 0.35
CA ILE A 115 -31.26 9.34 0.72
C ILE A 115 -30.29 8.76 -0.29
N LEU A 116 -29.49 9.62 -0.90
CA LEU A 116 -28.40 9.22 -1.79
C LEU A 116 -27.08 9.61 -1.11
N ARG A 117 -26.14 8.67 -1.04
CA ARG A 117 -24.78 8.91 -0.59
C ARG A 117 -23.82 8.44 -1.67
N GLY A 118 -22.76 9.20 -1.87
CA GLY A 118 -21.72 8.81 -2.82
C GLY A 118 -20.35 9.29 -2.34
N ASP A 119 -19.36 8.43 -2.52
CA ASP A 119 -17.96 8.75 -2.30
C ASP A 119 -17.16 8.32 -3.52
N TYR A 120 -16.24 9.16 -3.93
CA TYR A 120 -15.30 8.89 -5.00
C TYR A 120 -13.92 9.36 -4.58
N ALA A 121 -12.91 8.54 -4.75
CA ALA A 121 -11.53 8.91 -4.46
C ALA A 121 -10.58 8.40 -5.54
N LEU A 122 -9.65 9.26 -5.93
CA LEU A 122 -8.50 8.94 -6.76
C LEU A 122 -7.29 8.80 -5.86
N PHE A 123 -6.55 7.74 -6.07
CA PHE A 123 -5.31 7.42 -5.36
C PHE A 123 -4.16 7.34 -6.34
N GLN A 124 -3.02 7.87 -5.92
CA GLN A 124 -1.74 7.60 -6.52
C GLN A 124 -0.82 7.05 -5.46
N THR A 125 -0.32 5.84 -5.65
CA THR A 125 0.63 5.19 -4.76
C THR A 125 1.94 4.96 -5.49
N ARG A 126 3.06 5.17 -4.79
CA ARG A 126 4.40 4.99 -5.33
C ARG A 126 5.32 4.38 -4.30
N ASP A 127 6.16 3.46 -4.73
CA ASP A 127 7.30 3.04 -3.92
C ASP A 127 8.21 4.24 -3.63
N GLN A 128 8.93 4.16 -2.52
CA GLN A 128 9.95 5.15 -2.21
C GLN A 128 11.04 5.07 -3.29
N ASN A 129 11.30 6.17 -3.96
CA ASN A 129 12.32 6.23 -5.01
C ASN A 129 13.70 6.02 -4.41
N GLY A 130 14.52 5.26 -5.08
CA GLY A 130 15.92 5.10 -4.78
C GLY A 130 16.32 3.66 -4.44
N SER A 131 17.50 3.55 -3.86
CA SER A 131 18.10 2.29 -3.47
C SER A 131 17.30 1.62 -2.36
N ILE A 132 17.01 0.35 -2.52
CA ILE A 132 16.49 -0.52 -1.46
C ILE A 132 17.62 -1.15 -0.65
N LYS A 133 18.86 -0.71 -0.89
CA LYS A 133 20.04 -1.17 -0.18
C LYS A 133 19.95 -0.85 1.30
N ARG A 134 20.08 -1.86 2.12
CA ARG A 134 20.12 -1.68 3.56
C ARG A 134 21.48 -1.14 3.98
N ILE A 135 21.47 -0.11 4.82
CA ILE A 135 22.71 0.52 5.35
C ILE A 135 23.46 -0.44 6.28
N ASN A 136 22.73 -1.30 6.97
CA ASN A 136 23.25 -2.44 7.72
C ASN A 136 22.40 -3.64 7.36
N PRO A 137 22.85 -4.54 6.51
CA PRO A 137 22.23 -5.83 6.36
C PRO A 137 22.52 -6.63 7.63
N ASP A 138 21.86 -6.27 8.71
CA ASP A 138 21.96 -6.99 9.96
C ASP A 138 20.92 -8.09 9.98
N PRO A 139 21.15 -9.07 10.60
CA PRO A 139 21.77 -10.33 10.26
C PRO A 139 20.72 -11.40 10.34
N ILE A 140 20.31 -11.91 9.22
CA ILE A 140 19.53 -13.17 9.22
C ILE A 140 20.38 -14.27 9.87
N ASP A 141 21.72 -14.17 9.79
CA ASP A 141 22.66 -15.16 10.31
C ASP A 141 23.96 -14.53 10.89
N GLY A 142 23.88 -13.33 11.49
CA GLY A 142 25.09 -12.69 12.06
C GLY A 142 25.96 -11.99 11.02
N PRO A 143 27.17 -11.55 11.41
CA PRO A 143 27.98 -10.59 10.66
C PRO A 143 28.55 -11.09 9.32
N ASN A 144 27.96 -12.09 8.71
CA ASN A 144 28.53 -12.82 7.58
C ASN A 144 27.98 -12.43 6.20
N PHE A 145 27.03 -11.46 6.11
CA PHE A 145 26.59 -10.93 4.83
C PHE A 145 27.49 -9.75 4.44
N ASN A 146 28.58 -10.03 3.78
CA ASN A 146 29.56 -9.00 3.48
C ASN A 146 29.41 -8.35 2.11
N TYR A 147 28.54 -8.88 1.22
CA TYR A 147 28.45 -8.40 -0.14
C TYR A 147 27.03 -8.35 -0.67
N LEU A 148 26.57 -7.13 -0.93
CA LEU A 148 25.43 -6.87 -1.80
C LEU A 148 25.96 -6.82 -3.23
N GLU A 149 25.52 -7.74 -4.10
CA GLU A 149 25.93 -7.76 -5.50
C GLU A 149 24.90 -7.06 -6.38
N PHE A 150 23.63 -7.38 -6.19
CA PHE A 150 22.56 -6.85 -7.02
C PHE A 150 21.39 -6.32 -6.18
N GLU A 151 20.78 -5.27 -6.72
CA GLU A 151 19.64 -4.60 -6.14
C GLU A 151 18.56 -4.48 -7.22
N PHE A 152 17.38 -5.05 -6.95
CA PHE A 152 16.25 -5.06 -7.87
C PHE A 152 15.06 -4.33 -7.26
N PRO A 153 15.01 -3.00 -7.33
CA PRO A 153 13.85 -2.23 -6.88
C PRO A 153 12.69 -2.39 -7.87
N LEU A 154 11.49 -2.60 -7.36
CA LEU A 154 10.29 -2.65 -8.19
C LEU A 154 9.83 -1.28 -8.66
N GLU A 155 10.04 -0.25 -7.86
CA GLU A 155 9.62 1.13 -8.15
C GLU A 155 8.17 1.23 -8.64
N GLU A 156 7.26 0.52 -7.98
CA GLU A 156 5.88 0.46 -8.41
C GLU A 156 5.18 1.82 -8.27
N GLU A 157 4.41 2.16 -9.28
CA GLU A 157 3.53 3.33 -9.32
C GLU A 157 2.15 2.89 -9.78
N VAL A 158 1.13 3.18 -8.98
CA VAL A 158 -0.25 2.79 -9.26
C VAL A 158 -1.17 3.97 -9.08
N ASP A 159 -1.95 4.30 -10.12
CA ASP A 159 -3.08 5.21 -10.06
C ASP A 159 -4.36 4.39 -10.12
N TYR A 160 -5.25 4.56 -9.15
CA TYR A 160 -6.51 3.82 -9.07
C TYR A 160 -7.62 4.69 -8.48
N TYR A 161 -8.87 4.28 -8.69
CA TYR A 161 -10.00 4.90 -8.03
C TYR A 161 -10.80 3.92 -7.20
N GLN A 162 -11.52 4.47 -6.25
CA GLN A 162 -12.55 3.78 -5.49
C GLN A 162 -13.82 4.62 -5.50
N MET A 163 -14.96 3.98 -5.70
CA MET A 163 -16.26 4.64 -5.69
C MET A 163 -17.27 3.80 -4.90
N THR A 164 -18.03 4.47 -4.07
CA THR A 164 -19.18 3.88 -3.38
C THR A 164 -20.41 4.74 -3.67
N LEU A 165 -21.50 4.10 -4.06
CA LEU A 165 -22.80 4.74 -4.18
C LEU A 165 -23.79 3.97 -3.32
N GLN A 166 -24.58 4.67 -2.53
CA GLN A 166 -25.62 4.10 -1.70
C GLN A 166 -26.91 4.86 -1.88
N PHE A 167 -28.01 4.14 -1.97
CA PHE A 167 -29.33 4.72 -1.85
C PHE A 167 -30.11 4.06 -0.72
N GLU A 168 -30.96 4.83 -0.10
CA GLU A 168 -31.89 4.40 0.94
C GLU A 168 -33.24 5.03 0.63
N TYR A 169 -34.29 4.22 0.56
CA TYR A 169 -35.62 4.68 0.25
C TYR A 169 -36.66 4.13 1.21
N GLY A 170 -37.37 5.05 1.86
CA GLY A 170 -38.46 4.73 2.78
C GLY A 170 -39.74 4.45 2.00
N LEU A 171 -40.31 3.27 2.22
CA LEU A 171 -41.60 2.84 1.71
C LEU A 171 -42.69 3.01 2.78
N PRO A 172 -44.00 3.03 2.41
CA PRO A 172 -45.08 2.87 3.36
C PRO A 172 -44.90 1.61 4.23
N TRP A 173 -45.48 1.61 5.43
CA TRP A 173 -45.46 0.49 6.38
C TRP A 173 -44.09 0.26 7.04
N ASP A 174 -43.29 1.32 7.24
CA ASP A 174 -41.98 1.27 7.92
C ASP A 174 -40.96 0.32 7.27
N ILE A 175 -41.11 0.13 5.92
CA ILE A 175 -40.14 -0.64 5.15
C ILE A 175 -39.11 0.31 4.55
N THR A 176 -37.83 -0.03 4.71
CA THR A 176 -36.72 0.69 4.09
C THR A 176 -35.98 -0.23 3.13
N ILE A 177 -35.73 0.26 1.92
CA ILE A 177 -34.90 -0.40 0.92
C ILE A 177 -33.54 0.30 0.91
N ILE A 178 -32.46 -0.48 1.06
CA ILE A 178 -31.08 0.01 0.98
C ILE A 178 -30.38 -0.73 -0.15
N GLY A 179 -29.71 0.01 -1.02
CA GLY A 179 -28.85 -0.54 -2.05
C GLY A 179 -27.48 0.13 -2.01
N GLN A 180 -26.43 -0.64 -2.26
CA GLN A 180 -25.07 -0.15 -2.31
C GLN A 180 -24.34 -0.72 -3.53
N TYR A 181 -23.58 0.13 -4.19
CA TYR A 181 -22.69 -0.21 -5.28
C TYR A 181 -21.28 0.22 -4.92
N PHE A 182 -20.32 -0.67 -5.11
CA PHE A 182 -18.90 -0.41 -4.93
C PHE A 182 -18.17 -0.68 -6.24
N SER A 183 -17.25 0.21 -6.62
CA SER A 183 -16.39 0.07 -7.79
C SER A 183 -14.96 0.42 -7.43
N TYR A 184 -14.04 -0.35 -7.97
CA TYR A 184 -12.60 -0.16 -7.86
C TYR A 184 -11.97 -0.54 -9.19
N ASP A 185 -11.03 0.27 -9.68
CA ASP A 185 -10.27 -0.08 -10.87
C ASP A 185 -8.91 0.62 -10.90
N ILE A 186 -7.94 -0.03 -11.53
CA ILE A 186 -6.60 0.49 -11.73
C ILE A 186 -6.57 1.26 -13.05
N LEU A 187 -6.24 2.55 -12.96
CA LEU A 187 -6.17 3.45 -14.11
C LEU A 187 -4.81 3.38 -14.80
N LYS A 188 -3.74 3.21 -14.00
CA LYS A 188 -2.38 3.13 -14.47
C LYS A 188 -1.57 2.26 -13.53
N TYR A 189 -0.76 1.41 -14.10
CA TYR A 189 0.20 0.59 -13.37
C TYR A 189 1.56 0.65 -14.07
N LYS A 190 2.60 0.84 -13.28
CA LYS A 190 3.99 0.76 -13.69
C LYS A 190 4.77 0.04 -12.60
N SER A 191 5.60 -0.91 -12.99
CA SER A 191 6.50 -1.63 -12.10
C SER A 191 7.82 -1.86 -12.81
N GLY A 192 8.91 -1.93 -12.08
CA GLY A 192 10.14 -2.55 -12.52
C GLY A 192 9.93 -4.06 -12.68
N GLU A 193 10.75 -4.67 -13.49
CA GLU A 193 10.74 -6.12 -13.65
C GLU A 193 11.69 -6.73 -12.63
N LEU A 194 11.21 -7.73 -11.90
CA LEU A 194 12.13 -8.60 -11.18
C LEU A 194 12.93 -9.41 -12.19
N PRO A 195 14.22 -9.64 -11.95
CA PRO A 195 15.03 -10.42 -12.84
C PRO A 195 14.42 -11.81 -12.99
N ILE A 196 14.16 -12.19 -14.24
CA ILE A 196 13.78 -13.55 -14.58
C ILE A 196 15.07 -14.36 -14.70
N GLU A 197 14.99 -15.65 -14.43
CA GLU A 197 16.12 -16.61 -14.45
C GLU A 197 17.00 -16.51 -15.73
N GLU A 198 16.41 -16.13 -16.87
CA GLU A 198 17.10 -15.95 -18.15
C GLU A 198 17.97 -14.68 -18.21
N ASP A 199 17.70 -13.67 -17.37
CA ASP A 199 18.38 -12.38 -17.40
C ASP A 199 19.58 -12.33 -16.44
N ILE A 200 19.68 -13.28 -15.51
CA ILE A 200 20.72 -13.31 -14.49
C ILE A 200 21.43 -14.65 -14.58
N ASP A 201 22.59 -14.67 -15.22
CA ASP A 201 23.50 -15.81 -15.17
C ASP A 201 24.18 -15.88 -13.78
N ILE A 202 23.39 -16.16 -12.75
CA ILE A 202 23.88 -16.44 -11.41
C ILE A 202 24.08 -17.97 -11.31
N PRO A 203 25.29 -18.46 -11.30
CA PRO A 203 25.55 -19.88 -11.16
C PRO A 203 24.89 -20.41 -9.88
N ASN A 204 23.96 -21.36 -10.04
CA ASN A 204 23.23 -22.06 -8.95
C ASN A 204 22.07 -21.29 -8.27
N LEU A 205 21.55 -20.20 -8.84
CA LEU A 205 20.29 -19.65 -8.38
C LEU A 205 19.13 -20.32 -9.15
N ASP A 206 18.58 -21.36 -8.57
CA ASP A 206 17.36 -22.03 -9.08
C ASP A 206 16.14 -21.27 -8.54
N LEU A 207 15.85 -20.12 -9.13
CA LEU A 207 14.60 -19.40 -8.89
C LEU A 207 13.55 -20.04 -9.83
N SER A 208 13.07 -21.21 -9.48
CA SER A 208 11.97 -21.79 -10.25
C SER A 208 10.75 -20.88 -10.11
N ALA A 209 10.17 -20.49 -11.24
CA ALA A 209 8.99 -19.62 -11.30
C ALA A 209 7.78 -20.20 -10.52
N ASP A 210 7.82 -21.48 -10.17
CA ASP A 210 6.81 -22.16 -9.39
C ASP A 210 6.86 -21.82 -7.88
N GLU A 211 7.96 -21.28 -7.39
CA GLU A 211 8.07 -20.85 -5.97
C GLU A 211 7.64 -19.38 -5.74
N ILE A 212 7.50 -18.59 -6.79
CA ILE A 212 7.14 -17.16 -6.71
C ILE A 212 5.64 -16.94 -6.99
N ASN A 213 4.94 -17.93 -7.51
CA ASN A 213 3.51 -17.86 -7.80
C ASN A 213 2.72 -18.76 -6.83
N PRO A 214 2.04 -18.17 -5.81
CA PRO A 214 1.11 -18.91 -4.98
C PRO A 214 -0.19 -19.28 -5.70
#